data_c40f5d1f79b05040917159ee5561faf2
#
_entry.id   c40f5d1f79b05040917159ee5561faf2
#
_cell.length_a   1.000
_cell.length_b   1.000
_cell.length_c   1.000
_cell.angle_alpha   90.00
_cell.angle_beta   90.00
_cell.angle_gamma   90.00
#
_symmetry.space_group_name_H-M   'P 1'
#
loop_
_entity.id
_entity.type
_entity.pdbx_description
1 polymer ?
#
loop_
_entity_poly.entity_id
_entity_poly.type
_entity_poly.pdbx_seq_one_letter_code
_entity_poly.pdbx_strand_id
1 'polypeptide(L)'
;NTRFHQLTALSRSLVRAGVRVFWETHLRATNFSYGKETDTTSWMPEWEKKTNNYLPTIIWMEQEEHYDDDGVLTKTEYKARFKKCKTNPALQDQARTVFVTRPNGQPEWFGLSELYDGSL
;
A
#
# COMPACT_ATOMS: atom_id res chain seq x y z
N ASN A 1 4.48 23.36 5.43
CA ASN A 1 5.61 22.65 5.98
C ASN A 1 6.80 22.66 5.01
N THR A 2 7.90 23.29 5.43
CA THR A 2 9.10 23.46 4.60
C THR A 2 9.72 22.09 4.22
N ARG A 3 9.77 21.16 5.16
CA ARG A 3 10.34 19.82 4.89
C ARG A 3 9.52 19.06 3.86
N PHE A 4 8.19 19.15 3.95
CA PHE A 4 7.31 18.53 2.97
C PHE A 4 7.57 19.10 1.57
N HIS A 5 7.67 20.43 1.44
CA HIS A 5 7.94 21.07 0.17
C HIS A 5 9.31 20.71 -0.39
N GLN A 6 10.33 20.60 0.45
CA GLN A 6 11.65 20.16 0.04
C GLN A 6 11.63 18.72 -0.47
N LEU A 7 10.94 17.83 0.22
CA LEU A 7 10.82 16.43 -0.15
C LEU A 7 10.07 16.26 -1.47
N THR A 8 8.97 16.99 -1.67
CA THR A 8 8.20 16.92 -2.92
C THR A 8 8.99 17.48 -4.09
N ALA A 9 9.74 18.57 -3.88
CA ALA A 9 10.61 19.15 -4.92
C ALA A 9 11.70 18.16 -5.33
N LEU A 10 12.34 17.51 -4.36
CA LEU A 10 13.36 16.49 -4.63
C LEU A 10 12.74 15.31 -5.40
N SER A 11 11.59 14.82 -4.96
CA SER A 11 10.89 13.71 -5.61
C SER A 11 10.57 14.04 -7.08
N ARG A 12 10.08 15.25 -7.35
CA ARG A 12 9.81 15.70 -8.74
C ARG A 12 11.06 15.72 -9.59
N SER A 13 12.16 16.21 -9.03
CA SER A 13 13.44 16.26 -9.75
C SER A 13 13.92 14.85 -10.11
N LEU A 14 13.80 13.91 -9.17
CA LEU A 14 14.19 12.52 -9.40
C LEU A 14 13.30 11.85 -10.46
N VAL A 15 12.01 12.07 -10.41
CA VAL A 15 11.06 11.51 -11.39
C VAL A 15 11.36 12.05 -12.79
N ARG A 16 11.66 13.35 -12.91
CA ARG A 16 12.04 13.97 -14.19
C ARG A 16 13.33 13.39 -14.74
N ALA A 17 14.22 12.94 -13.86
CA ALA A 17 15.46 12.28 -14.24
C ALA A 17 15.29 10.78 -14.55
N GLY A 18 14.06 10.28 -14.55
CA GLY A 18 13.77 8.87 -14.84
C GLY A 18 13.88 7.94 -13.64
N VAL A 19 13.97 8.47 -12.43
CA VAL A 19 14.05 7.67 -11.20
C VAL A 19 12.65 7.42 -10.68
N ARG A 20 12.36 6.17 -10.30
CA ARG A 20 11.12 5.83 -9.60
C ARG A 20 11.28 6.19 -8.14
N VAL A 21 10.28 6.86 -7.57
CA VAL A 21 10.32 7.31 -6.19
C VAL A 21 9.16 6.67 -5.43
N PHE A 22 9.49 6.02 -4.31
CA PHE A 22 8.51 5.39 -3.43
C PHE A 22 8.55 6.06 -2.07
N TRP A 23 7.38 6.43 -1.58
CA TRP A 23 7.20 6.93 -0.22
C TRP A 23 6.57 5.81 0.60
N GLU A 24 7.15 5.52 1.74
CA GLU A 24 6.68 4.45 2.62
C GLU A 24 6.30 5.02 3.98
N THR A 25 5.19 4.53 4.55
CA THR A 25 4.73 4.92 5.86
C THR A 25 3.89 3.80 6.48
N HIS A 26 3.60 3.94 7.76
CA HIS A 26 2.70 3.04 8.47
C HIS A 26 1.29 3.63 8.50
N LEU A 27 0.30 2.77 8.72
CA LEU A 27 -1.07 3.19 8.99
C LEU A 27 -1.27 3.34 10.49
N ARG A 28 -2.13 4.27 10.85
CA ARG A 28 -2.57 4.45 12.24
C ARG A 28 -4.08 4.44 12.30
N ALA A 29 -4.63 3.98 13.42
CA ALA A 29 -6.06 4.05 13.67
C ALA A 29 -6.44 5.50 13.99
N THR A 30 -7.60 5.93 13.50
CA THR A 30 -8.05 7.32 13.61
C THR A 30 -9.26 7.50 14.51
N ASN A 31 -10.02 6.45 14.77
CA ASN A 31 -11.25 6.52 15.53
C ASN A 31 -11.05 5.93 16.92
N PHE A 32 -10.55 6.77 17.85
CA PHE A 32 -10.40 6.42 19.26
C PHE A 32 -11.39 7.16 20.10
N SER A 33 -11.92 6.49 21.13
CA SER A 33 -12.71 7.13 22.18
C SER A 33 -12.01 6.86 23.50
N TYR A 34 -11.56 7.92 24.17
CA TYR A 34 -10.82 7.84 25.44
C TYR A 34 -9.61 6.90 25.39
N GLY A 35 -8.86 6.94 24.27
CA GLY A 35 -7.68 6.09 24.08
C GLY A 35 -7.97 4.66 23.68
N LYS A 36 -9.22 4.33 23.36
CA LYS A 36 -9.62 3.01 22.90
C LYS A 36 -10.10 3.06 21.47
N GLU A 37 -9.84 1.98 20.71
CA GLU A 37 -10.40 1.84 19.38
C GLU A 37 -11.91 1.65 19.46
N THR A 38 -12.64 2.27 18.54
CA THR A 38 -14.08 2.09 18.40
C THR A 38 -14.36 0.98 17.37
N ASP A 39 -15.59 0.48 17.33
CA ASP A 39 -16.02 -0.51 16.35
C ASP A 39 -15.95 0.01 14.91
N THR A 40 -15.89 1.33 14.75
CA THR A 40 -15.80 1.99 13.45
C THR A 40 -14.39 2.49 13.17
N THR A 41 -13.36 1.83 13.71
CA THR A 41 -11.97 2.22 13.53
C THR A 41 -11.63 2.34 12.05
N SER A 42 -11.11 3.50 11.68
CA SER A 42 -10.57 3.78 10.35
C SER A 42 -9.05 3.83 10.43
N TRP A 43 -8.40 3.63 9.31
CA TRP A 43 -6.95 3.66 9.20
C TRP A 43 -6.53 4.75 8.24
N MET A 44 -5.44 5.43 8.56
CA MET A 44 -4.86 6.43 7.65
C MET A 44 -3.34 6.42 7.76
N PRO A 45 -2.63 6.85 6.70
CA PRO A 45 -1.17 6.94 6.73
C PRO A 45 -0.66 7.92 7.79
N GLU A 46 0.49 7.60 8.36
CA GLU A 46 1.19 8.45 9.35
C GLU A 46 2.05 9.52 8.68
N TRP A 47 1.64 10.03 7.55
CA TRP A 47 2.34 11.13 6.90
C TRP A 47 1.46 12.38 6.90
N GLU A 48 2.01 13.49 6.44
CA GLU A 48 1.25 14.73 6.33
C GLU A 48 0.08 14.56 5.36
N LYS A 49 -1.09 15.10 5.71
CA LYS A 49 -2.32 14.96 4.90
C LYS A 49 -2.15 15.37 3.44
N LYS A 50 -1.31 16.38 3.19
CA LYS A 50 -1.03 16.85 1.83
C LYS A 50 -0.39 15.78 0.95
N THR A 51 0.28 14.79 1.55
CA THR A 51 0.92 13.70 0.82
C THR A 51 -0.10 12.92 0.01
N ASN A 52 -1.29 12.68 0.55
CA ASN A 52 -2.35 11.97 -0.16
C ASN A 52 -2.79 12.68 -1.44
N ASN A 53 -2.75 14.02 -1.44
CA ASN A 53 -3.09 14.80 -2.63
C ASN A 53 -1.95 14.89 -3.63
N TYR A 54 -0.71 14.82 -3.13
CA TYR A 54 0.49 14.92 -3.94
C TYR A 54 0.75 13.63 -4.76
N LEU A 55 0.57 12.46 -4.14
CA LEU A 55 0.92 11.18 -4.76
C LEU A 55 -0.13 10.75 -5.78
N PRO A 56 0.26 10.39 -7.01
CA PRO A 56 -0.68 9.91 -8.03
C PRO A 56 -1.14 8.48 -7.77
N THR A 57 -0.35 7.68 -7.07
CA THR A 57 -0.67 6.28 -6.76
C THR A 57 -0.39 6.03 -5.29
N ILE A 58 -1.38 5.45 -4.61
CA ILE A 58 -1.28 5.06 -3.19
C ILE A 58 -1.69 3.61 -3.08
N ILE A 59 -0.82 2.80 -2.51
CA ILE A 59 -1.03 1.36 -2.35
C ILE A 59 -1.01 1.02 -0.86
N TRP A 60 -2.03 0.29 -0.42
CA TRP A 60 -2.07 -0.28 0.92
C TRP A 60 -1.74 -1.76 0.84
N MET A 61 -0.81 -2.20 1.68
CA MET A 61 -0.49 -3.60 1.78
C MET A 61 -1.44 -4.27 2.77
N GLU A 62 -2.03 -5.37 2.33
CA GLU A 62 -2.97 -6.16 3.11
C GLU A 62 -2.42 -7.58 3.26
N GLN A 63 -2.84 -8.25 4.32
CA GLN A 63 -2.46 -9.63 4.59
C GLN A 63 -3.73 -10.46 4.79
N GLU A 64 -3.79 -11.62 4.14
CA GLU A 64 -4.91 -12.54 4.24
C GLU A 64 -4.38 -13.95 4.53
N GLU A 65 -4.78 -14.52 5.66
CA GLU A 65 -4.43 -15.87 6.04
C GLU A 65 -5.51 -16.85 5.59
N HIS A 66 -5.09 -17.99 5.02
CA HIS A 66 -6.00 -19.05 4.58
C HIS A 66 -5.76 -20.30 5.41
N TYR A 67 -6.87 -20.91 5.85
CA TYR A 67 -6.85 -22.09 6.69
C TYR A 67 -7.62 -23.22 6.02
N ASP A 68 -7.22 -24.47 6.29
CA ASP A 68 -7.98 -25.64 5.84
C ASP A 68 -9.16 -25.93 6.81
N ASP A 69 -9.90 -27.00 6.52
CA ASP A 69 -11.06 -27.39 7.34
C ASP A 69 -10.66 -27.79 8.77
N ASP A 70 -9.41 -28.16 8.99
CA ASP A 70 -8.89 -28.52 10.31
C ASP A 70 -8.31 -27.32 11.06
N GLY A 71 -8.41 -26.12 10.49
CA GLY A 71 -7.90 -24.89 11.10
C GLY A 71 -6.40 -24.71 10.98
N VAL A 72 -5.75 -25.46 10.09
CA VAL A 72 -4.30 -25.36 9.85
C VAL A 72 -4.03 -24.33 8.77
N LEU A 73 -3.08 -23.43 9.03
CA LEU A 73 -2.68 -22.40 8.07
C LEU A 73 -2.09 -23.04 6.81
N THR A 74 -2.68 -22.77 5.64
CA THR A 74 -2.22 -23.31 4.36
C THR A 74 -1.36 -22.31 3.59
N LYS A 75 -1.72 -21.03 3.64
CA LYS A 75 -0.94 -19.96 3.00
C LYS A 75 -1.31 -18.60 3.59
N THR A 76 -0.40 -17.65 3.43
CA THR A 76 -0.66 -16.24 3.72
C THR A 76 -0.43 -15.45 2.42
N GLU A 77 -1.44 -14.73 1.98
CA GLU A 77 -1.34 -13.85 0.82
C GLU A 77 -1.06 -12.43 1.27
N TYR A 78 -0.11 -11.79 0.62
CA TYR A 78 0.16 -10.36 0.79
C TYR A 78 -0.31 -9.66 -0.47
N LYS A 79 -1.26 -8.73 -0.31
CA LYS A 79 -1.94 -8.06 -1.43
C LYS A 79 -1.65 -6.57 -1.40
N ALA A 80 -1.56 -5.99 -2.58
CA ALA A 80 -1.49 -4.55 -2.76
C ALA A 80 -2.85 -4.05 -3.22
N ARG A 81 -3.48 -3.19 -2.42
CA ARG A 81 -4.74 -2.56 -2.79
C ARG A 81 -4.48 -1.13 -3.25
N PHE A 82 -4.95 -0.81 -4.44
CA PHE A 82 -4.79 0.51 -5.02
C PHE A 82 -5.85 1.45 -4.45
N LYS A 83 -5.50 2.18 -3.40
CA LYS A 83 -6.39 3.17 -2.79
C LYS A 83 -6.56 4.41 -3.63
N LYS A 84 -5.57 4.69 -4.46
CA LYS A 84 -5.59 5.78 -5.41
C LYS A 84 -4.74 5.39 -6.62
N CYS A 85 -5.26 5.57 -7.81
CA CYS A 85 -4.50 5.34 -9.03
C CYS A 85 -4.99 6.29 -10.12
N LYS A 86 -4.33 7.45 -10.24
CA LYS A 86 -4.70 8.46 -11.22
C LYS A 86 -4.32 8.07 -12.64
N THR A 87 -3.27 7.29 -12.80
CA THR A 87 -2.80 6.86 -14.12
C THR A 87 -3.67 5.79 -14.74
N ASN A 88 -4.36 5.00 -13.91
CA ASN A 88 -5.30 4.00 -14.37
C ASN A 88 -6.47 3.87 -13.37
N PRO A 89 -7.55 4.67 -13.55
CA PRO A 89 -8.67 4.65 -12.62
C PRO A 89 -9.36 3.29 -12.48
N ALA A 90 -9.24 2.41 -13.48
CA ALA A 90 -9.83 1.07 -13.42
C ALA A 90 -9.22 0.20 -12.31
N LEU A 91 -8.01 0.53 -11.85
CA LEU A 91 -7.35 -0.17 -10.75
C LEU A 91 -7.75 0.33 -9.37
N GLN A 92 -8.42 1.46 -9.27
CA GLN A 92 -8.81 2.02 -7.98
C GLN A 92 -9.67 1.03 -7.21
N ASP A 93 -9.30 0.77 -5.95
CA ASP A 93 -9.90 -0.21 -5.04
C ASP A 93 -9.70 -1.68 -5.45
N GLN A 94 -8.95 -1.94 -6.51
CA GLN A 94 -8.56 -3.30 -6.89
C GLN A 94 -7.37 -3.77 -6.06
N ALA A 95 -7.33 -5.06 -5.77
CA ALA A 95 -6.21 -5.68 -5.07
C ALA A 95 -5.49 -6.67 -5.99
N ARG A 96 -4.17 -6.76 -5.81
CA ARG A 96 -3.31 -7.73 -6.52
C ARG A 96 -2.48 -8.48 -5.50
N THR A 97 -2.41 -9.80 -5.64
CA THR A 97 -1.51 -10.61 -4.82
C THR A 97 -0.08 -10.37 -5.28
N VAL A 98 0.78 -9.95 -4.35
CA VAL A 98 2.19 -9.66 -4.67
C VAL A 98 3.14 -10.72 -4.13
N PHE A 99 2.73 -11.41 -3.08
CA PHE A 99 3.59 -12.39 -2.41
C PHE A 99 2.73 -13.40 -1.67
N VAL A 100 3.17 -14.66 -1.67
CA VAL A 100 2.49 -15.74 -0.93
C VAL A 100 3.54 -16.53 -0.16
N THR A 101 3.26 -16.80 1.10
CA THR A 101 4.07 -17.70 1.92
C THR A 101 3.24 -18.93 2.29
N ARG A 102 3.92 -20.06 2.45
CA ARG A 102 3.34 -21.32 2.91
C ARG A 102 4.22 -21.92 4.00
N PRO A 103 3.64 -22.54 5.05
CA PRO A 103 4.44 -23.05 6.18
C PRO A 103 5.53 -24.02 5.77
N ASN A 104 5.27 -24.87 4.76
CA ASN A 104 6.19 -25.94 4.33
C ASN A 104 6.61 -25.80 2.87
N GLY A 105 6.45 -24.62 2.28
CA GLY A 105 6.75 -24.39 0.88
C GLY A 105 7.67 -23.21 0.66
N GLN A 106 8.14 -23.08 -0.57
CA GLN A 106 8.90 -21.92 -0.98
C GLN A 106 7.97 -20.73 -1.16
N PRO A 107 8.41 -19.52 -0.79
CA PRO A 107 7.63 -18.31 -1.05
C PRO A 107 7.53 -18.05 -2.55
N GLU A 108 6.39 -17.47 -2.96
CA GLU A 108 6.15 -17.08 -4.35
C GLU A 108 6.03 -15.57 -4.46
N TRP A 109 6.78 -14.98 -5.38
CA TRP A 109 6.73 -13.55 -5.68
C TRP A 109 6.01 -13.32 -7.01
N PHE A 110 4.97 -12.50 -6.99
CA PHE A 110 4.26 -12.07 -8.20
C PHE A 110 4.66 -10.66 -8.60
N GLY A 111 4.89 -9.81 -7.59
CA GLY A 111 5.26 -8.42 -7.81
C GLY A 111 4.10 -7.58 -8.33
N LEU A 112 4.44 -6.38 -8.78
CA LEU A 112 3.52 -5.41 -9.39
C LEU A 112 4.11 -4.95 -10.72
N SER A 113 4.14 -5.87 -11.69
CA SER A 113 4.72 -5.59 -13.01
C SER A 113 4.05 -4.41 -13.70
N GLU A 114 2.74 -4.21 -13.43
CA GLU A 114 1.98 -3.09 -13.97
C GLU A 114 2.59 -1.73 -13.62
N LEU A 115 3.29 -1.62 -12.48
CA LEU A 115 3.99 -0.38 -12.10
C LEU A 115 5.20 -0.10 -12.98
N TYR A 116 5.72 -1.12 -13.67
CA TYR A 116 6.97 -1.03 -14.42
C TYR A 116 6.75 -1.07 -15.92
N ASP A 117 5.68 -1.71 -16.39
CA ASP A 117 5.41 -1.85 -17.83
C ASP A 117 4.51 -0.75 -18.38
N GLY A 118 4.05 0.15 -17.53
CA GLY A 118 3.22 1.27 -17.94
C GLY A 118 1.73 0.97 -18.05
N SER A 119 1.29 -0.19 -17.60
CA SER A 119 -0.15 -0.52 -17.61
C SER A 119 -0.91 0.09 -16.41
N LEU A 120 -0.19 0.71 -15.50
CA LEU A 120 -0.77 1.48 -14.39
C LEU A 120 -1.00 2.93 -14.76
#